data_26efc822c873d3a663bb95c2fb627556
#
_entry.id   26efc822c873d3a663bb95c2fb627556
#
_cell.length_a   1.000
_cell.length_b   1.000
_cell.length_c   1.000
_cell.angle_alpha   90.00
_cell.angle_beta   90.00
_cell.angle_gamma   90.00
#
_symmetry.space_group_name_H-M   'P 1'
#
loop_
_entity.id
_entity.type
_entity.pdbx_description
1 polymer ?
#
loop_
_entity_poly.entity_id
_entity_poly.type
_entity_poly.pdbx_seq_one_letter_code
_entity_poly.pdbx_strand_id
1 'polypeptide(L)'
;MSKGEFLWAIGGKVENKHTVGDTTVYSIENNKWYSSENGELSSMPHPVQGAGWTFFEEKIFCFGGKTKPHSGCCDYIQVYNIKEDSWELYQNMPKPRSKLGKFYPIVQKHYLYLFGGDDIQGHYHRVNWNWKYDLINDSWDIDVADAPFTQSFPLPTLHDGWLYYSSGNTGFEPEQNTYEGSLNQRYNPQADIWEVMQPCPIPTTDGSGDKWENELHIIGGWNINETFYNPSSKNYKGPVKKQHLIYNYESDEWRFETQLPGHWHHGGTRASKKYLWRFLGTIDEDIDIRSPNPHSNKIFLWDGTTWTEMRTAPVRKMNFGSVYTTIGPNF
;
A
#
# COMPACT_ATOMS: atom_id res chain seq x y z
N MET A 1 -20.97 -15.84 -4.00
CA MET A 1 -20.34 -14.69 -3.34
C MET A 1 -21.24 -14.13 -2.26
N SER A 2 -20.72 -13.94 -1.08
CA SER A 2 -21.40 -13.18 -0.03
C SER A 2 -21.34 -11.68 -0.36
N LYS A 3 -22.44 -10.96 -0.11
CA LYS A 3 -22.45 -9.50 -0.13
C LYS A 3 -22.07 -9.00 1.27
N GLY A 4 -21.29 -7.95 1.36
CA GLY A 4 -20.84 -7.40 2.63
C GLY A 4 -19.57 -6.55 2.46
N GLU A 5 -18.96 -6.15 3.56
CA GLU A 5 -17.73 -5.38 3.56
C GLU A 5 -16.57 -6.25 4.03
N PHE A 6 -15.49 -6.29 3.24
CA PHE A 6 -14.35 -7.18 3.44
C PHE A 6 -13.03 -6.43 3.35
N LEU A 7 -12.12 -6.72 4.29
CA LEU A 7 -10.73 -6.25 4.28
C LEU A 7 -9.80 -7.42 4.00
N TRP A 8 -9.07 -7.34 2.91
CA TRP A 8 -8.13 -8.38 2.49
C TRP A 8 -6.71 -8.03 2.92
N ALA A 9 -5.95 -9.06 3.30
CA ALA A 9 -4.53 -9.00 3.56
C ALA A 9 -3.85 -10.20 2.89
N ILE A 10 -3.23 -9.97 1.73
CA ILE A 10 -2.74 -11.05 0.86
C ILE A 10 -1.22 -10.95 0.68
N GLY A 11 -0.54 -12.09 0.73
CA GLY A 11 0.91 -12.15 0.62
C GLY A 11 1.62 -11.40 1.74
N GLY A 12 2.80 -10.83 1.44
CA GLY A 12 3.56 -10.05 2.39
C GLY A 12 4.67 -10.83 3.08
N LYS A 13 5.02 -10.39 4.28
CA LYS A 13 6.12 -10.94 5.06
C LYS A 13 5.66 -11.20 6.49
N VAL A 14 5.99 -12.38 7.00
CA VAL A 14 5.78 -12.79 8.39
C VAL A 14 7.08 -12.72 9.18
N GLU A 15 7.02 -13.03 10.48
CA GLU A 15 8.20 -13.23 11.33
C GLU A 15 9.23 -14.14 10.65
N ASN A 16 10.52 -13.96 10.97
CA ASN A 16 11.65 -14.65 10.33
C ASN A 16 11.91 -14.29 8.86
N LYS A 17 11.33 -13.19 8.37
CA LYS A 17 11.63 -12.59 7.05
C LYS A 17 11.23 -13.47 5.85
N HIS A 18 10.33 -14.41 6.01
CA HIS A 18 9.81 -15.18 4.88
C HIS A 18 8.69 -14.42 4.16
N THR A 19 8.75 -14.42 2.83
CA THR A 19 7.65 -14.00 1.97
C THR A 19 6.61 -15.11 1.94
N VAL A 20 5.35 -14.76 2.15
CA VAL A 20 4.23 -15.71 2.20
C VAL A 20 3.21 -15.43 1.11
N GLY A 21 2.47 -16.44 0.73
CA GLY A 21 1.41 -16.37 -0.28
C GLY A 21 0.01 -16.56 0.31
N ASP A 22 -0.15 -16.40 1.62
CA ASP A 22 -1.45 -16.59 2.25
C ASP A 22 -2.46 -15.52 1.85
N THR A 23 -3.68 -15.95 1.60
CA THR A 23 -4.84 -15.11 1.38
C THR A 23 -5.61 -15.03 2.69
N THR A 24 -5.79 -13.84 3.23
CA THR A 24 -6.50 -13.61 4.49
C THR A 24 -7.54 -12.52 4.30
N VAL A 25 -8.76 -12.73 4.78
CA VAL A 25 -9.85 -11.77 4.66
C VAL A 25 -10.62 -11.63 5.98
N TYR A 26 -10.96 -10.38 6.31
CA TYR A 26 -11.83 -10.04 7.42
C TYR A 26 -13.21 -9.65 6.92
N SER A 27 -14.24 -10.36 7.34
CA SER A 27 -15.63 -9.97 7.15
C SER A 27 -16.01 -8.99 8.26
N ILE A 28 -16.29 -7.74 7.89
CA ILE A 28 -16.65 -6.70 8.84
C ILE A 28 -17.97 -7.02 9.54
N GLU A 29 -18.98 -7.46 8.79
CA GLU A 29 -20.32 -7.78 9.33
C GLU A 29 -20.28 -8.96 10.31
N ASN A 30 -19.51 -10.01 9.96
CA ASN A 30 -19.43 -11.21 10.78
C ASN A 30 -18.40 -11.08 11.91
N ASN A 31 -17.59 -10.00 11.91
CA ASN A 31 -16.45 -9.80 12.82
C ASN A 31 -15.57 -11.06 12.88
N LYS A 32 -15.26 -11.63 11.71
CA LYS A 32 -14.52 -12.91 11.59
C LYS A 32 -13.47 -12.86 10.50
N TRP A 33 -12.32 -13.50 10.77
CA TRP A 33 -11.26 -13.75 9.83
C TRP A 33 -11.37 -15.12 9.18
N TYR A 34 -11.00 -15.21 7.90
CA TYR A 34 -10.85 -16.43 7.12
C TYR A 34 -9.46 -16.39 6.46
N SER A 35 -8.83 -17.56 6.31
CA SER A 35 -7.44 -17.65 5.84
C SER A 35 -7.19 -18.91 5.04
N SER A 36 -6.30 -18.81 4.05
CA SER A 36 -5.78 -19.97 3.32
C SER A 36 -4.92 -20.88 4.20
N GLU A 37 -4.32 -20.37 5.27
CA GLU A 37 -3.60 -21.20 6.26
C GLU A 37 -4.52 -22.20 6.97
N ASN A 38 -5.80 -21.84 7.13
CA ASN A 38 -6.82 -22.72 7.70
C ASN A 38 -7.53 -23.59 6.65
N GLY A 39 -7.13 -23.52 5.38
CA GLY A 39 -7.78 -24.24 4.29
C GLY A 39 -9.13 -23.65 3.87
N GLU A 40 -9.45 -22.43 4.28
CA GLU A 40 -10.71 -21.74 3.96
C GLU A 40 -10.66 -21.00 2.64
N LEU A 41 -9.45 -20.69 2.13
CA LEU A 41 -9.19 -19.94 0.90
C LEU A 41 -7.98 -20.49 0.14
N SER A 42 -7.89 -20.20 -1.14
CA SER A 42 -6.73 -20.55 -1.98
C SER A 42 -5.55 -19.60 -1.75
N SER A 43 -4.34 -20.19 -1.62
CA SER A 43 -3.09 -19.44 -1.49
C SER A 43 -2.57 -18.95 -2.83
N MET A 44 -1.89 -17.80 -2.82
CA MET A 44 -1.21 -17.22 -3.97
C MET A 44 -0.11 -18.16 -4.49
N PRO A 45 -0.04 -18.43 -5.82
CA PRO A 45 0.94 -19.37 -6.38
C PRO A 45 2.39 -18.89 -6.30
N HIS A 46 2.62 -17.59 -6.47
CA HIS A 46 3.94 -16.98 -6.35
C HIS A 46 3.96 -15.97 -5.21
N PRO A 47 4.40 -16.36 -4.00
CA PRO A 47 4.46 -15.46 -2.85
C PRO A 47 5.28 -14.21 -3.12
N VAL A 48 4.71 -13.02 -2.84
CA VAL A 48 5.37 -11.73 -3.02
C VAL A 48 5.11 -10.77 -1.87
N GLN A 49 6.02 -9.80 -1.69
CA GLN A 49 5.86 -8.65 -0.81
C GLN A 49 6.13 -7.35 -1.56
N GLY A 50 5.50 -6.25 -1.14
CA GLY A 50 5.69 -4.94 -1.78
C GLY A 50 5.21 -4.91 -3.24
N ALA A 51 4.22 -5.70 -3.59
CA ALA A 51 3.52 -5.67 -4.86
C ALA A 51 2.49 -4.53 -4.90
N GLY A 52 2.05 -4.15 -6.10
CA GLY A 52 0.87 -3.32 -6.30
C GLY A 52 -0.39 -4.20 -6.30
N TRP A 53 -1.47 -3.69 -5.70
CA TRP A 53 -2.72 -4.46 -5.58
C TRP A 53 -3.92 -3.62 -5.95
N THR A 54 -4.88 -4.19 -6.63
CA THR A 54 -6.16 -3.54 -6.92
C THR A 54 -7.30 -4.53 -6.98
N PHE A 55 -8.51 -3.99 -6.85
CA PHE A 55 -9.76 -4.72 -7.03
C PHE A 55 -10.50 -4.14 -8.24
N PHE A 56 -10.90 -5.00 -9.13
CA PHE A 56 -11.72 -4.64 -10.27
C PHE A 56 -12.72 -5.76 -10.56
N GLU A 57 -13.99 -5.40 -10.63
CA GLU A 57 -15.11 -6.33 -10.74
C GLU A 57 -15.12 -7.38 -9.60
N GLU A 58 -14.90 -8.65 -9.90
CA GLU A 58 -14.89 -9.74 -8.91
C GLU A 58 -13.47 -10.28 -8.65
N LYS A 59 -12.44 -9.55 -9.10
CA LYS A 59 -11.05 -10.00 -9.10
C LYS A 59 -10.14 -9.06 -8.32
N ILE A 60 -9.19 -9.64 -7.61
CA ILE A 60 -8.09 -8.93 -6.96
C ILE A 60 -6.82 -9.17 -7.76
N PHE A 61 -6.22 -8.10 -8.26
CA PHE A 61 -5.00 -8.12 -9.07
C PHE A 61 -3.78 -7.81 -8.22
N CYS A 62 -2.70 -8.56 -8.44
CA CYS A 62 -1.39 -8.37 -7.84
C CYS A 62 -0.35 -8.12 -8.94
N PHE A 63 0.37 -7.01 -8.87
CA PHE A 63 1.37 -6.60 -9.85
C PHE A 63 2.78 -6.63 -9.25
N GLY A 64 3.67 -7.45 -9.80
CA GLY A 64 5.08 -7.50 -9.42
C GLY A 64 5.34 -7.87 -7.96
N GLY A 65 6.23 -7.12 -7.32
CA GLY A 65 6.67 -7.37 -5.95
C GLY A 65 8.02 -8.08 -5.86
N LYS A 66 8.38 -8.52 -4.66
CA LYS A 66 9.62 -9.25 -4.37
C LYS A 66 9.34 -10.64 -3.84
N THR A 67 9.98 -11.64 -4.42
CA THR A 67 9.93 -13.02 -3.94
C THR A 67 10.85 -13.26 -2.75
N LYS A 68 11.89 -12.43 -2.57
CA LYS A 68 12.86 -12.49 -1.46
C LYS A 68 13.13 -11.09 -0.91
N PRO A 69 13.51 -10.94 0.38
CA PRO A 69 13.98 -9.68 0.92
C PRO A 69 15.16 -9.13 0.11
N HIS A 70 15.11 -7.85 -0.23
CA HIS A 70 16.17 -7.10 -0.93
C HIS A 70 16.55 -7.57 -2.34
N SER A 71 15.85 -8.57 -2.92
CA SER A 71 16.12 -9.07 -4.27
C SER A 71 14.90 -9.73 -4.87
N GLY A 72 14.99 -10.12 -6.14
CA GLY A 72 13.95 -10.93 -6.77
C GLY A 72 12.69 -10.16 -7.12
N CYS A 73 12.81 -8.92 -7.62
CA CYS A 73 11.69 -8.25 -8.27
C CYS A 73 11.15 -9.12 -9.38
N CYS A 74 9.84 -9.24 -9.45
CA CYS A 74 9.16 -10.01 -10.49
C CYS A 74 8.23 -9.13 -11.32
N ASP A 75 7.84 -9.65 -12.46
CA ASP A 75 6.93 -9.03 -13.42
C ASP A 75 5.56 -9.73 -13.46
N TYR A 76 5.30 -10.67 -12.58
CA TYR A 76 4.05 -11.42 -12.55
C TYR A 76 2.84 -10.53 -12.33
N ILE A 77 1.77 -10.82 -13.07
CA ILE A 77 0.42 -10.38 -12.74
C ILE A 77 -0.34 -11.62 -12.26
N GLN A 78 -0.69 -11.64 -11.00
CA GLN A 78 -1.45 -12.72 -10.37
C GLN A 78 -2.84 -12.20 -10.04
N VAL A 79 -3.85 -12.94 -10.40
CA VAL A 79 -5.25 -12.52 -10.28
C VAL A 79 -6.02 -13.52 -9.46
N TYR A 80 -6.64 -13.06 -8.39
CA TYR A 80 -7.51 -13.87 -7.53
C TYR A 80 -8.97 -13.63 -7.90
N ASN A 81 -9.64 -14.68 -8.33
CA ASN A 81 -11.08 -14.68 -8.55
C ASN A 81 -11.80 -14.99 -7.22
N ILE A 82 -12.49 -13.98 -6.68
CA ILE A 82 -13.17 -14.11 -5.37
C ILE A 82 -14.30 -15.13 -5.41
N LYS A 83 -15.02 -15.24 -6.53
CA LYS A 83 -16.15 -16.14 -6.68
C LYS A 83 -15.73 -17.60 -6.73
N GLU A 84 -14.64 -17.87 -7.43
CA GLU A 84 -14.15 -19.22 -7.71
C GLU A 84 -13.12 -19.69 -6.70
N ASP A 85 -12.67 -18.79 -5.81
CA ASP A 85 -11.56 -19.03 -4.88
C ASP A 85 -10.34 -19.61 -5.61
N SER A 86 -9.93 -18.98 -6.68
CA SER A 86 -8.83 -19.46 -7.52
C SER A 86 -7.89 -18.35 -7.95
N TRP A 87 -6.62 -18.72 -8.19
CA TRP A 87 -5.59 -17.82 -8.69
C TRP A 87 -5.26 -18.14 -10.15
N GLU A 88 -5.08 -17.09 -10.95
CA GLU A 88 -4.66 -17.14 -12.34
C GLU A 88 -3.41 -16.29 -12.56
N LEU A 89 -2.61 -16.63 -13.58
CA LEU A 89 -1.51 -15.80 -14.06
C LEU A 89 -1.95 -15.13 -15.35
N TYR A 90 -1.76 -13.80 -15.40
CA TYR A 90 -1.99 -12.99 -16.59
C TYR A 90 -0.67 -12.66 -17.28
N GLN A 91 -0.72 -11.89 -18.37
CA GLN A 91 0.46 -11.42 -19.08
C GLN A 91 1.38 -10.63 -18.15
N ASN A 92 2.69 -10.90 -18.19
CA ASN A 92 3.65 -10.22 -17.35
C ASN A 92 3.71 -8.70 -17.62
N MET A 93 4.13 -7.95 -16.60
CA MET A 93 4.47 -6.53 -16.76
C MET A 93 5.64 -6.37 -17.75
N PRO A 94 5.75 -5.21 -18.43
CA PRO A 94 6.86 -4.95 -19.36
C PRO A 94 8.25 -5.07 -18.75
N LYS A 95 8.40 -4.75 -17.45
CA LYS A 95 9.62 -4.93 -16.67
C LYS A 95 9.28 -5.29 -15.21
N PRO A 96 10.12 -6.11 -14.56
CA PRO A 96 9.96 -6.41 -13.13
C PRO A 96 10.01 -5.15 -12.28
N ARG A 97 9.07 -5.00 -11.36
CA ARG A 97 9.02 -3.90 -10.38
C ARG A 97 8.55 -4.37 -9.02
N SER A 98 8.99 -3.66 -7.98
CA SER A 98 8.54 -3.84 -6.60
C SER A 98 8.35 -2.50 -5.91
N LYS A 99 7.91 -2.51 -4.67
CA LYS A 99 7.61 -1.30 -3.88
C LYS A 99 6.66 -0.36 -4.63
N LEU A 100 5.75 -0.96 -5.38
CA LEU A 100 4.71 -0.28 -6.14
C LEU A 100 3.64 0.37 -5.25
N GLY A 101 3.93 0.41 -3.97
CA GLY A 101 3.03 0.84 -2.94
C GLY A 101 2.33 -0.37 -2.32
N LYS A 102 1.98 -0.26 -1.07
CA LYS A 102 1.02 -1.15 -0.42
C LYS A 102 -0.40 -0.83 -0.89
N PHE A 103 -0.50 -0.05 -1.93
CA PHE A 103 -1.64 0.75 -2.31
C PHE A 103 -1.90 0.54 -3.78
N TYR A 104 -3.16 0.65 -4.10
CA TYR A 104 -3.70 0.35 -5.39
C TYR A 104 -3.03 1.13 -6.51
N PRO A 105 -2.56 0.48 -7.56
CA PRO A 105 -2.62 1.11 -8.83
C PRO A 105 -4.05 1.63 -9.00
N ILE A 106 -4.20 2.89 -9.37
CA ILE A 106 -5.51 3.52 -9.43
C ILE A 106 -6.22 3.04 -10.68
N VAL A 107 -7.43 2.54 -10.49
CA VAL A 107 -8.30 2.16 -11.62
C VAL A 107 -9.21 3.33 -11.95
N GLN A 108 -9.08 3.83 -13.17
CA GLN A 108 -10.03 4.76 -13.75
C GLN A 108 -10.77 4.06 -14.90
N LYS A 109 -12.06 3.85 -14.74
CA LYS A 109 -12.88 2.96 -15.58
C LYS A 109 -12.34 1.52 -15.51
N HIS A 110 -11.75 1.01 -16.59
CA HIS A 110 -11.06 -0.29 -16.65
C HIS A 110 -9.54 -0.16 -16.88
N TYR A 111 -9.02 1.05 -16.83
CA TYR A 111 -7.59 1.31 -16.93
C TYR A 111 -6.97 1.48 -15.56
N LEU A 112 -5.88 0.78 -15.35
CA LEU A 112 -5.04 0.88 -14.17
C LEU A 112 -3.79 1.68 -14.54
N TYR A 113 -3.37 2.58 -13.65
CA TYR A 113 -2.12 3.33 -13.81
C TYR A 113 -1.12 2.86 -12.76
N LEU A 114 -0.04 2.23 -13.21
CA LEU A 114 1.00 1.66 -12.38
C LEU A 114 2.21 2.59 -12.37
N PHE A 115 2.34 3.36 -11.30
CA PHE A 115 3.38 4.37 -11.16
C PHE A 115 4.48 3.96 -10.18
N GLY A 116 5.73 4.34 -10.49
CA GLY A 116 6.87 4.31 -9.59
C GLY A 116 7.35 2.92 -9.19
N GLY A 117 7.85 2.79 -7.98
CA GLY A 117 8.45 1.58 -7.43
C GLY A 117 9.96 1.50 -7.62
N ASP A 118 10.54 0.33 -7.31
CA ASP A 118 11.95 -0.01 -7.57
C ASP A 118 12.03 -1.04 -8.69
N ASP A 119 13.04 -0.94 -9.57
CA ASP A 119 13.32 -1.92 -10.62
C ASP A 119 14.32 -3.01 -10.16
N ILE A 120 14.78 -3.84 -11.10
CA ILE A 120 15.72 -4.95 -10.85
C ILE A 120 17.16 -4.51 -10.55
N GLN A 121 17.52 -3.26 -10.85
CA GLN A 121 18.92 -2.80 -10.72
C GLN A 121 19.38 -2.68 -9.28
N GLY A 122 18.46 -2.80 -8.33
CA GLY A 122 18.84 -2.91 -6.93
C GLY A 122 17.86 -2.37 -5.91
N HIS A 123 18.27 -2.52 -4.67
CA HIS A 123 17.58 -1.96 -3.53
C HIS A 123 17.80 -0.45 -3.55
N TYR A 124 16.76 0.32 -3.81
CA TYR A 124 16.69 1.78 -3.97
C TYR A 124 16.86 2.34 -5.39
N HIS A 125 16.89 1.54 -6.45
CA HIS A 125 16.80 2.08 -7.79
C HIS A 125 15.33 2.38 -8.10
N ARG A 126 14.91 3.58 -7.71
CA ARG A 126 13.53 4.06 -7.86
C ARG A 126 13.31 4.55 -9.28
N VAL A 127 12.09 4.36 -9.77
CA VAL A 127 11.71 4.77 -11.12
C VAL A 127 10.55 5.75 -11.07
N ASN A 128 10.44 6.54 -12.13
CA ASN A 128 9.32 7.48 -12.35
C ASN A 128 8.35 6.97 -13.43
N TRP A 129 8.50 5.74 -13.87
CA TRP A 129 7.66 5.16 -14.91
C TRP A 129 6.21 5.14 -14.51
N ASN A 130 5.36 5.58 -15.42
CA ASN A 130 3.93 5.50 -15.33
C ASN A 130 3.43 4.64 -16.49
N TRP A 131 2.74 3.55 -16.22
CA TRP A 131 2.24 2.63 -17.22
C TRP A 131 0.75 2.44 -17.06
N LYS A 132 0.05 2.42 -18.17
CA LYS A 132 -1.37 2.16 -18.22
C LYS A 132 -1.61 0.70 -18.62
N TYR A 133 -2.45 0.02 -17.87
CA TYR A 133 -2.86 -1.36 -18.11
C TYR A 133 -4.36 -1.45 -18.33
N ASP A 134 -4.77 -2.12 -19.38
CA ASP A 134 -6.17 -2.42 -19.67
C ASP A 134 -6.55 -3.73 -18.97
N LEU A 135 -7.38 -3.63 -17.93
CA LEU A 135 -7.84 -4.75 -17.10
C LEU A 135 -8.79 -5.71 -17.83
N ILE A 136 -9.39 -5.26 -18.94
CA ILE A 136 -10.29 -6.08 -19.76
C ILE A 136 -9.53 -6.83 -20.84
N ASN A 137 -8.61 -6.13 -21.52
CA ASN A 137 -7.91 -6.66 -22.69
C ASN A 137 -6.53 -7.25 -22.35
N ASP A 138 -6.11 -7.23 -21.08
CA ASP A 138 -4.79 -7.71 -20.62
C ASP A 138 -3.65 -7.14 -21.46
N SER A 139 -3.59 -5.81 -21.59
CA SER A 139 -2.60 -5.14 -22.44
C SER A 139 -2.01 -3.89 -21.79
N TRP A 140 -0.74 -3.60 -22.10
CA TRP A 140 0.01 -2.48 -21.60
C TRP A 140 0.13 -1.36 -22.63
N ASP A 141 0.01 -0.12 -22.15
CA ASP A 141 0.39 1.11 -22.83
C ASP A 141 1.46 1.80 -21.96
N ILE A 142 2.67 1.87 -22.47
CA ILE A 142 3.84 2.43 -21.77
C ILE A 142 4.25 3.80 -22.31
N ASP A 143 3.51 4.33 -23.28
CA ASP A 143 3.80 5.62 -23.92
C ASP A 143 3.05 6.80 -23.25
N VAL A 144 2.60 6.60 -22.01
CA VAL A 144 2.03 7.68 -21.19
C VAL A 144 3.13 8.45 -20.46
N ALA A 145 2.88 9.72 -20.15
CA ALA A 145 3.88 10.59 -19.52
C ALA A 145 4.41 10.03 -18.20
N ASP A 146 5.73 9.91 -18.11
CA ASP A 146 6.44 9.60 -16.86
C ASP A 146 6.36 10.78 -15.88
N ALA A 147 6.40 10.47 -14.59
CA ALA A 147 6.36 11.49 -13.55
C ALA A 147 7.64 12.35 -13.52
N PRO A 148 7.56 13.62 -13.06
CA PRO A 148 8.75 14.46 -12.90
C PRO A 148 9.71 13.92 -11.83
N PHE A 149 9.20 13.18 -10.83
CA PHE A 149 10.00 12.65 -9.73
C PHE A 149 9.80 11.16 -9.55
N THR A 150 10.89 10.46 -9.21
CA THR A 150 10.83 9.04 -8.82
C THR A 150 10.16 8.87 -7.47
N GLN A 151 9.39 7.78 -7.29
CA GLN A 151 8.72 7.51 -6.02
C GLN A 151 8.49 6.02 -5.82
N SER A 152 8.87 5.49 -4.68
CA SER A 152 8.52 4.12 -4.28
C SER A 152 7.66 4.12 -3.02
N PHE A 153 6.75 3.17 -2.90
CA PHE A 153 5.71 3.16 -1.88
C PHE A 153 4.84 4.43 -1.84
N PRO A 154 4.45 5.01 -2.98
CA PRO A 154 3.52 6.12 -2.95
C PRO A 154 2.17 5.71 -2.36
N LEU A 155 1.40 6.68 -1.91
CA LEU A 155 -0.02 6.54 -1.53
C LEU A 155 -0.89 7.05 -2.67
N PRO A 156 -1.39 6.17 -3.54
CA PRO A 156 -2.21 6.59 -4.66
C PRO A 156 -3.67 6.78 -4.24
N THR A 157 -4.29 7.86 -4.71
CA THR A 157 -5.73 8.10 -4.57
C THR A 157 -6.29 8.73 -5.83
N LEU A 158 -7.59 8.55 -6.06
CA LEU A 158 -8.32 9.16 -7.17
C LEU A 158 -9.26 10.25 -6.65
N HIS A 159 -9.10 11.46 -7.18
CA HIS A 159 -10.01 12.54 -6.88
C HIS A 159 -10.24 13.39 -8.14
N ASP A 160 -11.49 13.59 -8.50
CA ASP A 160 -11.97 14.41 -9.63
C ASP A 160 -11.20 14.15 -10.94
N GLY A 161 -10.99 12.87 -11.26
CA GLY A 161 -10.30 12.44 -12.48
C GLY A 161 -8.77 12.53 -12.42
N TRP A 162 -8.18 13.07 -11.36
CA TRP A 162 -6.75 13.12 -11.11
C TRP A 162 -6.28 11.97 -10.22
N LEU A 163 -5.16 11.40 -10.59
CA LEU A 163 -4.47 10.37 -9.83
C LEU A 163 -3.40 11.02 -8.95
N TYR A 164 -3.60 11.03 -7.63
CA TYR A 164 -2.65 11.59 -6.68
C TYR A 164 -1.72 10.51 -6.17
N TYR A 165 -0.45 10.85 -5.99
CA TYR A 165 0.59 9.99 -5.44
C TYR A 165 1.34 10.76 -4.36
N SER A 166 1.03 10.48 -3.11
CA SER A 166 1.52 11.23 -1.97
C SER A 166 2.50 10.41 -1.14
N SER A 167 3.47 11.06 -0.47
CA SER A 167 4.39 10.38 0.45
C SER A 167 5.29 9.34 -0.24
N GLY A 168 5.86 8.39 0.49
CA GLY A 168 6.75 7.37 -0.06
C GLY A 168 8.20 7.83 -0.13
N ASN A 169 9.05 7.00 -0.73
CA ASN A 169 10.47 7.28 -0.88
C ASN A 169 10.78 7.88 -2.25
N THR A 170 11.46 9.00 -2.31
CA THR A 170 12.03 9.59 -3.54
C THR A 170 13.47 9.10 -3.79
N GLY A 171 14.06 9.42 -4.93
CA GLY A 171 15.42 8.97 -5.26
C GLY A 171 16.52 9.62 -4.40
N PHE A 172 17.67 8.96 -4.32
CA PHE A 172 18.88 9.49 -3.70
C PHE A 172 19.65 10.51 -4.58
N GLU A 173 19.05 10.99 -5.64
CA GLU A 173 19.66 12.06 -6.44
C GLU A 173 19.78 13.31 -5.55
N PRO A 174 20.97 13.89 -5.42
CA PRO A 174 21.20 15.04 -4.52
C PRO A 174 20.25 16.21 -4.78
N GLU A 175 19.79 16.36 -6.02
CA GLU A 175 18.88 17.40 -6.46
C GLU A 175 17.41 17.10 -6.11
N GLN A 176 17.06 15.84 -5.81
CA GLN A 176 15.70 15.38 -5.48
C GLN A 176 15.46 15.20 -3.97
N ASN A 177 16.47 15.37 -3.14
CA ASN A 177 16.38 15.19 -1.67
C ASN A 177 15.39 16.14 -0.98
N THR A 178 14.92 17.16 -1.67
CA THR A 178 14.00 18.16 -1.12
C THR A 178 12.62 17.58 -0.77
N TYR A 179 12.26 16.46 -1.38
CA TYR A 179 10.92 15.86 -1.23
C TYR A 179 10.92 14.47 -0.58
N GLU A 180 12.04 14.00 -0.02
CA GLU A 180 12.08 12.65 0.56
C GLU A 180 10.95 12.44 1.59
N GLY A 181 10.03 11.53 1.30
CA GLY A 181 8.86 11.26 2.11
C GLY A 181 7.76 12.34 2.11
N SER A 182 8.00 13.50 1.52
CA SER A 182 7.06 14.63 1.47
C SER A 182 6.37 14.82 0.13
N LEU A 183 6.87 14.18 -0.93
CA LEU A 183 6.39 14.40 -2.29
C LEU A 183 4.89 14.13 -2.39
N ASN A 184 4.19 15.09 -3.01
CA ASN A 184 2.80 14.99 -3.40
C ASN A 184 2.70 15.43 -4.86
N GLN A 185 2.38 14.50 -5.75
CA GLN A 185 2.25 14.79 -7.17
C GLN A 185 0.98 14.13 -7.72
N ARG A 186 0.44 14.69 -8.79
CA ARG A 186 -0.76 14.15 -9.43
C ARG A 186 -0.63 14.06 -10.94
N TYR A 187 -1.34 13.11 -11.51
CA TYR A 187 -1.39 12.83 -12.94
C TYR A 187 -2.80 12.97 -13.48
N ASN A 188 -2.96 13.65 -14.60
CA ASN A 188 -4.22 13.71 -15.34
C ASN A 188 -4.18 12.76 -16.54
N PRO A 189 -4.90 11.63 -16.50
CA PRO A 189 -4.87 10.66 -17.59
C PRO A 189 -5.49 11.13 -18.90
N GLN A 190 -6.34 12.15 -18.87
CA GLN A 190 -6.99 12.69 -20.05
C GLN A 190 -6.09 13.67 -20.81
N ALA A 191 -5.34 14.47 -20.06
CA ALA A 191 -4.42 15.46 -20.61
C ALA A 191 -2.98 14.93 -20.77
N ASP A 192 -2.68 13.78 -20.15
CA ASP A 192 -1.35 13.17 -20.08
C ASP A 192 -0.29 14.10 -19.48
N ILE A 193 -0.62 14.77 -18.35
CA ILE A 193 0.25 15.72 -17.66
C ILE A 193 0.38 15.42 -16.17
N TRP A 194 1.54 15.82 -15.61
CA TRP A 194 1.83 15.76 -14.18
C TRP A 194 1.89 17.16 -13.56
N GLU A 195 1.50 17.24 -12.29
CA GLU A 195 1.64 18.44 -11.45
C GLU A 195 2.18 18.06 -10.07
N VAL A 196 2.96 18.98 -9.47
CA VAL A 196 3.43 18.87 -8.09
C VAL A 196 2.50 19.67 -7.19
N MET A 197 2.02 19.05 -6.13
CA MET A 197 1.07 19.61 -5.17
C MET A 197 1.78 20.00 -3.87
N GLN A 198 1.06 20.62 -2.95
CA GLN A 198 1.59 20.97 -1.62
C GLN A 198 2.24 19.77 -0.95
N PRO A 199 3.54 19.82 -0.62
CA PRO A 199 4.22 18.71 0.01
C PRO A 199 3.64 18.33 1.37
N CYS A 200 3.68 17.05 1.71
CA CYS A 200 3.33 16.56 3.04
C CYS A 200 4.20 17.23 4.11
N PRO A 201 3.62 17.86 5.16
CA PRO A 201 4.37 18.63 6.16
C PRO A 201 5.29 17.76 7.03
N ILE A 202 5.01 16.48 7.13
CA ILE A 202 5.88 15.51 7.77
C ILE A 202 6.31 14.49 6.73
N PRO A 203 7.62 14.43 6.40
CA PRO A 203 8.15 13.40 5.52
C PRO A 203 7.77 12.01 6.03
N THR A 204 7.03 11.25 5.25
CA THR A 204 6.46 9.98 5.69
C THR A 204 6.72 8.89 4.65
N THR A 205 7.46 7.87 5.06
CA THR A 205 7.64 6.66 4.26
C THR A 205 7.04 5.46 4.97
N ASP A 206 6.69 4.40 4.23
CA ASP A 206 6.08 3.20 4.81
C ASP A 206 4.84 3.44 5.68
N GLY A 207 4.24 4.62 5.59
CA GLY A 207 2.91 4.91 6.09
C GLY A 207 1.85 4.13 5.35
N SER A 208 0.63 4.31 5.71
CA SER A 208 -0.51 3.79 4.97
C SER A 208 -1.62 4.82 4.92
N GLY A 209 -2.45 4.77 3.91
CA GLY A 209 -3.52 5.74 3.74
C GLY A 209 -4.59 5.25 2.78
N ASP A 210 -5.67 5.98 2.74
CA ASP A 210 -6.74 5.82 1.76
C ASP A 210 -7.56 7.12 1.68
N LYS A 211 -8.36 7.22 0.64
CA LYS A 211 -9.33 8.30 0.51
C LYS A 211 -10.58 7.97 1.33
N TRP A 212 -10.92 8.81 2.29
CA TRP A 212 -12.14 8.70 3.08
C TRP A 212 -12.82 10.07 3.17
N GLU A 213 -14.12 10.13 3.04
CA GLU A 213 -14.92 11.38 3.05
C GLU A 213 -14.36 12.50 2.16
N ASN A 214 -13.87 12.11 0.98
CA ASN A 214 -13.31 13.03 -0.02
C ASN A 214 -11.95 13.67 0.33
N GLU A 215 -11.23 13.14 1.31
CA GLU A 215 -9.88 13.58 1.69
C GLU A 215 -8.91 12.39 1.73
N LEU A 216 -7.62 12.65 1.54
CA LEU A 216 -6.58 11.64 1.73
C LEU A 216 -6.18 11.58 3.20
N HIS A 217 -6.29 10.42 3.80
CA HIS A 217 -5.81 10.14 5.14
C HIS A 217 -4.50 9.36 5.08
N ILE A 218 -3.43 9.88 5.70
CA ILE A 218 -2.13 9.21 5.85
C ILE A 218 -1.89 8.89 7.32
N ILE A 219 -1.59 7.62 7.60
CA ILE A 219 -1.55 7.09 8.95
C ILE A 219 -0.22 6.40 9.23
N GLY A 220 0.48 6.84 10.30
CA GLY A 220 1.75 6.29 10.73
C GLY A 220 2.88 6.52 9.72
N GLY A 221 3.82 5.58 9.66
CA GLY A 221 5.01 5.63 8.82
C GLY A 221 6.26 6.09 9.57
N TRP A 222 7.35 6.27 8.81
CA TRP A 222 8.63 6.73 9.31
C TRP A 222 8.88 8.16 8.86
N ASN A 223 9.48 8.97 9.73
CA ASN A 223 10.05 10.25 9.29
C ASN A 223 11.54 10.05 8.96
N ILE A 224 11.86 10.04 7.69
CA ILE A 224 13.24 9.85 7.20
C ILE A 224 14.15 10.99 7.62
N ASN A 225 13.67 12.21 7.70
CA ASN A 225 14.50 13.39 8.00
C ASN A 225 14.92 13.49 9.48
N GLU A 226 14.27 12.76 10.38
CA GLU A 226 14.68 12.68 11.79
C GLU A 226 15.69 11.54 12.03
N THR A 227 15.98 10.75 11.04
CA THR A 227 17.05 9.76 11.07
C THR A 227 18.31 10.39 10.55
N PHE A 228 19.25 10.72 11.43
CA PHE A 228 20.64 10.81 11.02
C PHE A 228 21.04 9.44 10.48
N TYR A 229 21.07 9.33 9.16
CA TYR A 229 21.55 8.14 8.49
C TYR A 229 23.02 7.95 8.85
N ASN A 230 23.28 7.21 9.90
CA ASN A 230 24.60 6.68 10.17
C ASN A 230 24.58 5.18 9.85
N PRO A 231 25.00 4.76 8.65
CA PRO A 231 25.03 3.35 8.24
C PRO A 231 25.92 2.49 9.13
N SER A 232 26.80 3.10 9.95
CA SER A 232 27.68 2.42 10.90
C SER A 232 27.03 2.27 12.30
N SER A 233 25.95 2.95 12.59
CA SER A 233 25.29 2.83 13.88
C SER A 233 24.28 1.69 13.85
N LYS A 234 24.44 0.73 14.75
CA LYS A 234 23.44 -0.32 15.03
C LYS A 234 22.14 0.25 15.63
N ASN A 235 22.05 1.57 15.77
CA ASN A 235 20.93 2.31 16.35
C ASN A 235 20.16 3.06 15.25
N TYR A 236 19.48 2.32 14.40
CA TYR A 236 18.53 2.87 13.46
C TYR A 236 17.26 3.25 14.24
N LYS A 237 17.23 4.46 14.77
CA LYS A 237 16.07 5.00 15.46
C LYS A 237 15.54 6.21 14.72
N GLY A 238 14.83 5.99 13.63
CA GLY A 238 13.90 6.99 13.15
C GLY A 238 12.61 6.86 13.96
N PRO A 239 12.00 7.93 14.43
CA PRO A 239 10.75 7.80 15.15
C PRO A 239 9.66 7.30 14.18
N VAL A 240 9.18 6.11 14.44
CA VAL A 240 7.90 5.63 13.91
C VAL A 240 6.83 6.56 14.44
N LYS A 241 5.90 7.00 13.61
CA LYS A 241 4.97 8.07 13.97
C LYS A 241 3.57 7.52 14.30
N LYS A 242 2.92 8.19 15.25
CA LYS A 242 1.49 8.03 15.57
C LYS A 242 0.62 8.93 14.69
N GLN A 243 1.21 9.64 13.75
CA GLN A 243 0.54 10.71 13.02
C GLN A 243 -0.65 10.21 12.22
N HIS A 244 -1.67 11.04 12.19
CA HIS A 244 -2.76 11.00 11.25
C HIS A 244 -2.78 12.36 10.55
N LEU A 245 -2.44 12.36 9.26
CA LEU A 245 -2.41 13.52 8.40
C LEU A 245 -3.57 13.44 7.43
N ILE A 246 -4.18 14.57 7.17
CA ILE A 246 -5.28 14.67 6.21
C ILE A 246 -4.92 15.73 5.18
N TYR A 247 -5.06 15.37 3.90
CA TYR A 247 -4.90 16.26 2.76
C TYR A 247 -6.25 16.54 2.12
N ASN A 248 -6.57 17.82 2.03
CA ASN A 248 -7.76 18.28 1.33
C ASN A 248 -7.41 18.59 -0.14
N TYR A 249 -8.05 17.91 -1.07
CA TYR A 249 -7.77 18.03 -2.49
C TYR A 249 -8.20 19.36 -3.09
N GLU A 250 -9.23 20.00 -2.53
CA GLU A 250 -9.79 21.26 -3.06
C GLU A 250 -8.94 22.48 -2.67
N SER A 251 -8.47 22.53 -1.42
CA SER A 251 -7.65 23.63 -0.92
C SER A 251 -6.15 23.43 -1.13
N ASP A 252 -5.70 22.23 -1.53
CA ASP A 252 -4.28 21.83 -1.58
C ASP A 252 -3.58 22.05 -0.24
N GLU A 253 -4.25 21.68 0.88
CA GLU A 253 -3.74 21.92 2.22
C GLU A 253 -3.72 20.65 3.07
N TRP A 254 -2.77 20.60 4.02
CA TRP A 254 -2.61 19.54 4.99
C TRP A 254 -3.06 19.96 6.39
N ARG A 255 -3.65 19.03 7.15
CA ARG A 255 -3.92 19.19 8.57
C ARG A 255 -3.58 17.93 9.36
N PHE A 256 -3.39 18.13 10.68
CA PHE A 256 -3.20 17.04 11.63
C PHE A 256 -4.54 16.62 12.22
N GLU A 257 -4.68 15.33 12.49
CA GLU A 257 -5.85 14.74 13.10
C GLU A 257 -5.45 13.93 14.34
N THR A 258 -6.43 13.39 15.08
CA THR A 258 -6.23 12.58 16.27
C THR A 258 -5.29 11.41 16.01
N GLN A 259 -4.22 11.34 16.79
CA GLN A 259 -3.17 10.34 16.64
C GLN A 259 -3.67 8.92 16.95
N LEU A 260 -3.08 7.93 16.28
CA LEU A 260 -3.31 6.53 16.59
C LEU A 260 -2.78 6.15 17.98
N PRO A 261 -3.41 5.17 18.65
CA PRO A 261 -2.78 4.50 19.77
C PRO A 261 -1.60 3.65 19.27
N GLY A 262 -0.36 4.06 19.61
CA GLY A 262 0.87 3.38 19.21
C GLY A 262 1.51 3.92 17.91
N HIS A 263 2.74 3.48 17.64
CA HIS A 263 3.53 3.86 16.48
C HIS A 263 3.39 2.78 15.40
N TRP A 264 3.02 3.16 14.16
CA TRP A 264 2.64 2.21 13.13
C TRP A 264 3.34 2.44 11.81
N HIS A 265 3.83 1.35 11.21
CA HIS A 265 4.31 1.33 9.83
C HIS A 265 4.03 -0.01 9.14
N HIS A 266 4.22 -0.09 7.85
CA HIS A 266 4.10 -1.30 7.02
C HIS A 266 2.75 -2.06 7.09
N GLY A 267 1.70 -1.46 7.56
CA GLY A 267 0.37 -2.09 7.59
C GLY A 267 -0.57 -1.61 6.48
N GLY A 268 -1.81 -2.03 6.51
CA GLY A 268 -2.87 -1.61 5.61
C GLY A 268 -3.78 -0.52 6.20
N THR A 269 -4.21 0.42 5.39
CA THR A 269 -5.30 1.34 5.70
C THR A 269 -6.30 1.28 4.57
N ARG A 270 -7.58 1.14 4.90
CA ARG A 270 -8.67 1.08 3.91
C ARG A 270 -9.90 1.81 4.39
N ALA A 271 -10.48 2.60 3.49
CA ALA A 271 -11.77 3.22 3.70
C ALA A 271 -12.89 2.22 3.37
N SER A 272 -13.85 2.11 4.25
CA SER A 272 -15.15 1.52 4.01
C SER A 272 -16.20 2.62 3.88
N LYS A 273 -17.49 2.26 3.72
CA LYS A 273 -18.56 3.25 3.60
C LYS A 273 -18.67 4.22 4.78
N LYS A 274 -18.32 3.75 5.99
CA LYS A 274 -18.51 4.51 7.23
C LYS A 274 -17.22 4.80 7.98
N TYR A 275 -16.17 4.02 7.77
CA TYR A 275 -15.02 3.96 8.63
C TYR A 275 -13.72 3.90 7.86
N LEU A 276 -12.67 4.41 8.48
CA LEU A 276 -11.31 4.17 8.03
C LEU A 276 -10.69 3.07 8.90
N TRP A 277 -10.17 2.03 8.27
CA TRP A 277 -9.59 0.86 8.92
C TRP A 277 -8.09 0.88 8.84
N ARG A 278 -7.43 0.64 9.98
CA ARG A 278 -5.98 0.44 10.07
C ARG A 278 -5.72 -0.95 10.62
N PHE A 279 -5.00 -1.79 9.90
CA PHE A 279 -4.82 -3.19 10.29
C PHE A 279 -3.44 -3.74 9.95
N LEU A 280 -3.00 -4.69 10.79
CA LEU A 280 -1.73 -5.39 10.67
C LEU A 280 -0.52 -4.42 10.57
N GLY A 281 0.61 -4.90 10.08
CA GLY A 281 1.84 -4.12 9.95
C GLY A 281 2.77 -4.31 11.13
N THR A 282 3.55 -3.30 11.42
CA THR A 282 4.46 -3.25 12.55
C THR A 282 3.96 -2.21 13.54
N ILE A 283 3.88 -2.58 14.81
CA ILE A 283 3.60 -1.67 15.91
C ILE A 283 4.83 -1.60 16.81
N ASP A 284 5.19 -0.40 17.22
CA ASP A 284 6.19 -0.18 18.25
C ASP A 284 5.50 0.46 19.45
N GLU A 285 5.26 -0.31 20.51
CA GLU A 285 4.66 0.19 21.74
C GLU A 285 5.70 0.94 22.59
N ASP A 286 6.98 0.55 22.44
CA ASP A 286 8.13 1.11 23.18
C ASP A 286 9.30 1.38 22.22
N ILE A 287 9.27 2.32 21.36
CA ILE A 287 10.37 2.87 20.54
C ILE A 287 11.66 1.98 20.35
N ASP A 288 11.69 0.77 20.85
CA ASP A 288 12.80 -0.16 20.67
C ASP A 288 12.55 -1.08 19.46
N ILE A 289 13.02 -0.62 18.29
CA ILE A 289 13.03 -1.38 17.01
C ILE A 289 13.73 -2.75 17.11
N ARG A 290 14.27 -3.09 18.25
CA ARG A 290 14.91 -4.38 18.56
C ARG A 290 13.94 -5.39 19.17
N SER A 291 12.64 -5.05 19.29
CA SER A 291 11.64 -6.03 19.70
C SER A 291 11.68 -7.25 18.77
N PRO A 292 11.79 -8.47 19.30
CA PRO A 292 11.84 -9.67 18.49
C PRO A 292 10.54 -9.94 17.71
N ASN A 293 9.44 -9.25 18.02
CA ASN A 293 8.12 -9.41 17.39
C ASN A 293 7.50 -8.06 16.97
N PRO A 294 8.05 -7.37 15.98
CA PRO A 294 7.52 -6.08 15.56
C PRO A 294 6.20 -6.20 14.77
N HIS A 295 5.79 -7.38 14.34
CA HIS A 295 4.59 -7.55 13.53
C HIS A 295 3.33 -7.55 14.40
N SER A 296 2.34 -6.79 13.98
CA SER A 296 1.06 -6.65 14.69
C SER A 296 -0.06 -7.43 14.01
N ASN A 297 -0.97 -7.93 14.81
CA ASN A 297 -2.25 -8.48 14.38
C ASN A 297 -3.44 -7.59 14.78
N LYS A 298 -3.18 -6.38 15.26
CA LYS A 298 -4.22 -5.44 15.68
C LYS A 298 -4.95 -4.83 14.50
N ILE A 299 -6.21 -4.48 14.74
CA ILE A 299 -7.07 -3.72 13.85
C ILE A 299 -7.64 -2.54 14.61
N PHE A 300 -7.62 -1.38 13.99
CA PHE A 300 -8.27 -0.17 14.50
C PHE A 300 -9.26 0.37 13.48
N LEU A 301 -10.30 0.94 14.00
CA LEU A 301 -11.35 1.64 13.28
C LEU A 301 -11.33 3.11 13.67
N TRP A 302 -11.40 4.00 12.69
CA TRP A 302 -11.60 5.43 12.82
C TRP A 302 -13.02 5.78 12.37
N ASP A 303 -13.78 6.50 13.21
CA ASP A 303 -15.17 6.89 12.97
C ASP A 303 -15.35 8.39 12.63
N GLY A 304 -14.25 9.10 12.39
CA GLY A 304 -14.23 10.55 12.20
C GLY A 304 -13.80 11.32 13.46
N THR A 305 -13.75 10.68 14.61
CA THR A 305 -13.42 11.32 15.89
C THR A 305 -12.47 10.53 16.77
N THR A 306 -12.62 9.21 16.80
CA THR A 306 -11.87 8.33 17.70
C THR A 306 -11.39 7.05 17.01
N TRP A 307 -10.22 6.56 17.51
CA TRP A 307 -9.71 5.26 17.14
C TRP A 307 -10.17 4.18 18.12
N THR A 308 -10.81 3.14 17.63
CA THR A 308 -11.27 1.99 18.44
C THR A 308 -10.54 0.73 18.02
N GLU A 309 -9.93 0.01 19.00
CA GLU A 309 -9.33 -1.30 18.75
C GLU A 309 -10.42 -2.36 18.55
N MET A 310 -10.31 -3.11 17.48
CA MET A 310 -11.23 -4.17 17.08
C MET A 310 -10.61 -5.54 17.33
N ARG A 311 -11.31 -6.60 16.91
CA ARG A 311 -10.83 -7.97 17.03
C ARG A 311 -9.52 -8.18 16.26
N THR A 312 -8.52 -8.80 16.93
CA THR A 312 -7.22 -9.09 16.31
C THR A 312 -7.31 -10.12 15.19
N ALA A 313 -6.43 -9.97 14.19
CA ALA A 313 -6.26 -10.96 13.13
C ALA A 313 -5.59 -12.25 13.64
N PRO A 314 -5.82 -13.40 12.98
CA PRO A 314 -5.12 -14.65 13.31
C PRO A 314 -3.65 -14.62 12.92
N VAL A 315 -3.25 -13.73 12.04
CA VAL A 315 -1.90 -13.63 11.47
C VAL A 315 -1.24 -12.32 11.83
N ARG A 316 0.10 -12.31 11.85
CA ARG A 316 0.93 -11.12 12.01
C ARG A 316 1.77 -10.96 10.76
N LYS A 317 1.56 -9.89 9.98
CA LYS A 317 2.31 -9.64 8.76
C LYS A 317 2.48 -8.18 8.40
N MET A 318 3.48 -7.91 7.56
CA MET A 318 3.78 -6.59 7.01
C MET A 318 4.01 -6.66 5.50
N ASN A 319 4.00 -5.52 4.82
CA ASN A 319 4.24 -5.41 3.38
C ASN A 319 3.33 -6.30 2.51
N PHE A 320 2.14 -6.57 2.99
CA PHE A 320 1.10 -7.36 2.33
C PHE A 320 0.25 -6.48 1.40
N GLY A 321 -0.48 -7.12 0.49
CA GLY A 321 -1.55 -6.46 -0.25
C GLY A 321 -2.76 -6.22 0.64
N SER A 322 -3.19 -4.97 0.74
CA SER A 322 -4.41 -4.63 1.44
C SER A 322 -5.47 -4.16 0.44
N VAL A 323 -6.65 -4.79 0.45
CA VAL A 323 -7.76 -4.51 -0.46
C VAL A 323 -9.05 -4.40 0.33
N TYR A 324 -9.94 -3.49 -0.06
CA TYR A 324 -11.33 -3.44 0.41
C TYR A 324 -12.26 -3.86 -0.72
N THR A 325 -13.26 -4.67 -0.39
CA THR A 325 -14.28 -5.10 -1.36
C THR A 325 -15.67 -5.12 -0.72
N THR A 326 -16.69 -5.01 -1.56
CA THR A 326 -18.10 -5.16 -1.15
C THR A 326 -18.66 -6.55 -1.48
N ILE A 327 -17.80 -7.43 -1.93
CA ILE A 327 -18.09 -8.85 -2.17
C ILE A 327 -17.01 -9.70 -1.52
N GLY A 328 -17.38 -10.88 -1.07
CA GLY A 328 -16.51 -11.85 -0.44
C GLY A 328 -16.73 -13.26 -0.94
N PRO A 329 -15.88 -14.20 -0.51
CA PRO A 329 -16.05 -15.62 -0.79
C PRO A 329 -17.42 -16.16 -0.28
N ASN A 330 -17.79 -17.33 -0.76
CA ASN A 330 -18.91 -18.08 -0.17
C ASN A 330 -18.36 -18.86 1.02
N PHE A 331 -18.64 -18.41 2.22
CA PHE A 331 -18.31 -19.13 3.46
C PHE A 331 -19.49 -19.96 3.94
#